data_cdd80f15f1fec4be60fb4cd4e416eeb6
#
_entry.id   cdd80f15f1fec4be60fb4cd4e416eeb6
#
_cell.length_a   1.000
_cell.length_b   1.000
_cell.length_c   1.000
_cell.angle_alpha   90.00
_cell.angle_beta   90.00
_cell.angle_gamma   90.00
#
_symmetry.space_group_name_H-M   'P 1'
#
loop_
_entity.id
_entity.type
_entity.pdbx_description
1 polymer ?
#
loop_
_entity_poly.entity_id
_entity_poly.type
_entity_poly.pdbx_seq_one_letter_code
_entity_poly.pdbx_strand_id
1 'polypeptide(L)'
;MSKRIIIVGAFHEMIELCEDCGLEIVGIIDNQHIGDYYGCPILGTDEDAEQLFREYSDCRVVLTPDLPKVREKLHELYSQIGFQFATVISPKAIISRNAKIGKGTVIQACVNVSAGSTIGDFVKLNTYANIMHDDVVGNYATIAPNAVLLGYVHVGESSYIGANSTVLPHIKIGGGSTVGAGAVVTKDVKKNVIVKGVPAR
;
A
#
# COMPACT_ATOMS: atom_id res chain seq x y z
N MET A 1 -9.93 -15.50 -11.72
CA MET A 1 -9.79 -14.03 -11.75
C MET A 1 -8.69 -13.70 -12.77
N SER A 2 -8.84 -12.64 -13.55
CA SER A 2 -7.80 -12.23 -14.53
C SER A 2 -6.47 -12.05 -13.84
N LYS A 3 -5.40 -12.59 -14.44
CA LYS A 3 -4.01 -12.36 -14.00
C LYS A 3 -3.39 -11.13 -14.68
N ARG A 4 -4.11 -10.52 -15.64
CA ARG A 4 -3.67 -9.35 -16.38
C ARG A 4 -3.86 -8.10 -15.54
N ILE A 5 -2.81 -7.30 -15.43
CA ILE A 5 -2.81 -6.07 -14.64
C ILE A 5 -2.21 -4.90 -15.41
N ILE A 6 -2.62 -3.71 -15.00
CA ILE A 6 -1.99 -2.44 -15.36
C ILE A 6 -1.46 -1.83 -14.06
N ILE A 7 -0.22 -1.36 -14.07
CA ILE A 7 0.38 -0.66 -12.93
C ILE A 7 0.09 0.83 -13.09
N VAL A 8 -0.42 1.48 -12.05
CA VAL A 8 -0.66 2.94 -12.01
C VAL A 8 0.40 3.60 -11.16
N GLY A 9 1.27 4.39 -11.81
CA GLY A 9 2.50 4.96 -11.28
C GLY A 9 3.71 4.06 -11.54
N ALA A 10 4.67 4.52 -12.35
CA ALA A 10 5.87 3.77 -12.69
C ALA A 10 6.76 3.56 -11.47
N PHE A 11 6.98 2.31 -11.11
CA PHE A 11 7.82 1.91 -9.98
C PHE A 11 8.37 0.50 -10.20
N HIS A 12 9.68 0.39 -10.39
CA HIS A 12 10.33 -0.87 -10.79
C HIS A 12 10.15 -2.01 -9.76
N GLU A 13 10.19 -1.72 -8.45
CA GLU A 13 9.94 -2.75 -7.44
C GLU A 13 8.52 -3.32 -7.50
N MET A 14 7.55 -2.56 -8.04
CA MET A 14 6.20 -3.08 -8.25
C MET A 14 6.13 -4.02 -9.45
N ILE A 15 6.92 -3.75 -10.49
CA ILE A 15 7.08 -4.66 -11.64
C ILE A 15 7.57 -6.01 -11.12
N GLU A 16 8.72 -6.02 -10.42
CA GLU A 16 9.30 -7.24 -9.85
C GLU A 16 8.33 -7.97 -8.92
N LEU A 17 7.61 -7.23 -8.06
CA LEU A 17 6.61 -7.81 -7.15
C LEU A 17 5.47 -8.49 -7.92
N CYS A 18 4.96 -7.86 -8.97
CA CYS A 18 3.88 -8.42 -9.78
C CYS A 18 4.34 -9.66 -10.55
N GLU A 19 5.57 -9.66 -11.07
CA GLU A 19 6.21 -10.81 -11.71
C GLU A 19 6.41 -11.96 -10.73
N ASP A 20 6.94 -11.69 -9.53
CA ASP A 20 7.08 -12.67 -8.44
C ASP A 20 5.72 -13.31 -8.07
N CYS A 21 4.62 -12.57 -8.21
CA CYS A 21 3.25 -13.05 -8.00
C CYS A 21 2.65 -13.81 -9.20
N GLY A 22 3.38 -13.93 -10.31
CA GLY A 22 2.90 -14.56 -11.55
C GLY A 22 1.76 -13.81 -12.21
N LEU A 23 1.75 -12.48 -12.08
CA LEU A 23 0.82 -11.59 -12.77
C LEU A 23 1.39 -11.19 -14.15
N GLU A 24 0.52 -11.04 -15.12
CA GLU A 24 0.86 -10.54 -16.46
C GLU A 24 0.71 -9.02 -16.48
N ILE A 25 1.83 -8.30 -16.56
CA ILE A 25 1.82 -6.84 -16.66
C ILE A 25 1.58 -6.46 -18.12
N VAL A 26 0.42 -5.88 -18.40
CA VAL A 26 0.05 -5.41 -19.75
C VAL A 26 0.76 -4.09 -20.06
N GLY A 27 0.97 -3.26 -19.06
CA GLY A 27 1.71 -2.01 -19.15
C GLY A 27 1.49 -1.13 -17.93
N ILE A 28 1.93 0.11 -18.05
CA ILE A 28 1.95 1.09 -16.97
C ILE A 28 1.18 2.34 -17.44
N ILE A 29 0.40 2.93 -16.55
CA ILE A 29 -0.15 4.28 -16.70
C ILE A 29 0.68 5.19 -15.82
N ASP A 30 1.30 6.23 -16.41
CA ASP A 30 2.17 7.14 -15.67
C ASP A 30 2.20 8.53 -16.32
N ASN A 31 2.13 9.57 -15.47
CA ASN A 31 2.07 10.96 -15.95
C ASN A 31 3.45 11.59 -16.25
N GLN A 32 4.55 10.87 -16.00
CA GLN A 32 5.92 11.41 -16.11
C GLN A 32 6.76 10.64 -17.12
N HIS A 33 6.47 9.37 -17.36
CA HIS A 33 7.24 8.50 -18.24
C HIS A 33 6.49 8.28 -19.58
N ILE A 34 7.25 8.07 -20.64
CA ILE A 34 6.75 7.74 -21.98
C ILE A 34 7.57 6.58 -22.55
N GLY A 35 6.96 5.85 -23.48
CA GLY A 35 7.63 4.75 -24.20
C GLY A 35 7.72 3.48 -23.38
N ASP A 36 8.85 3.21 -22.74
CA ASP A 36 9.11 1.99 -21.98
C ASP A 36 9.71 2.32 -20.60
N TYR A 37 9.31 1.56 -19.60
CA TYR A 37 9.85 1.64 -18.25
C TYR A 37 10.19 0.23 -17.74
N TYR A 38 11.48 -0.09 -17.68
CA TYR A 38 11.99 -1.41 -17.27
C TYR A 38 11.32 -2.59 -17.99
N GLY A 39 11.20 -2.50 -19.32
CA GLY A 39 10.62 -3.55 -20.16
C GLY A 39 9.08 -3.57 -20.18
N CYS A 40 8.42 -2.64 -19.48
CA CYS A 40 6.97 -2.50 -19.50
C CYS A 40 6.56 -1.27 -20.33
N PRO A 41 5.64 -1.39 -21.30
CA PRO A 41 5.20 -0.24 -22.08
C PRO A 41 4.41 0.75 -21.23
N ILE A 42 4.67 2.05 -21.42
CA ILE A 42 3.81 3.10 -20.91
C ILE A 42 2.60 3.22 -21.86
N LEU A 43 1.42 2.90 -21.35
CA LEU A 43 0.18 2.88 -22.13
C LEU A 43 -0.42 4.28 -22.33
N GLY A 44 -0.14 5.19 -21.40
CA GLY A 44 -0.65 6.56 -21.40
C GLY A 44 -0.60 7.16 -20.00
N THR A 45 -1.36 8.23 -19.81
CA THR A 45 -1.48 9.00 -18.56
C THR A 45 -2.82 8.75 -17.88
N ASP A 46 -3.04 9.36 -16.70
CA ASP A 46 -4.34 9.33 -16.03
C ASP A 46 -5.46 9.95 -16.91
N GLU A 47 -5.14 10.87 -17.83
CA GLU A 47 -6.08 11.48 -18.74
C GLU A 47 -6.59 10.49 -19.81
N ASP A 48 -5.79 9.47 -20.14
CA ASP A 48 -6.13 8.43 -21.12
C ASP A 48 -6.91 7.26 -20.47
N ALA A 49 -7.11 7.26 -19.16
CA ALA A 49 -7.62 6.13 -18.41
C ALA A 49 -8.98 5.60 -18.88
N GLU A 50 -9.89 6.48 -19.33
CA GLU A 50 -11.19 6.05 -19.90
C GLU A 50 -11.03 5.29 -21.22
N GLN A 51 -10.12 5.74 -22.09
CA GLN A 51 -9.82 5.04 -23.34
C GLN A 51 -9.16 3.70 -23.05
N LEU A 52 -8.17 3.69 -22.14
CA LEU A 52 -7.47 2.49 -21.75
C LEU A 52 -8.40 1.45 -21.09
N PHE A 53 -9.42 1.90 -20.35
CA PHE A 53 -10.43 0.98 -19.82
C PHE A 53 -11.21 0.27 -20.92
N ARG A 54 -11.55 0.95 -22.02
CA ARG A 54 -12.25 0.31 -23.16
C ARG A 54 -11.40 -0.77 -23.84
N GLU A 55 -10.08 -0.55 -23.90
CA GLU A 55 -9.14 -1.46 -24.54
C GLU A 55 -8.75 -2.64 -23.61
N TYR A 56 -8.67 -2.39 -22.30
CA TYR A 56 -8.14 -3.30 -21.30
C TYR A 56 -9.14 -3.58 -20.16
N SER A 57 -10.43 -3.66 -20.46
CA SER A 57 -11.51 -3.82 -19.46
C SER A 57 -11.43 -5.12 -18.65
N ASP A 58 -10.68 -6.11 -19.13
CA ASP A 58 -10.41 -7.36 -18.43
C ASP A 58 -9.23 -7.27 -17.45
N CYS A 59 -8.45 -6.19 -17.51
CA CYS A 59 -7.32 -5.95 -16.62
C CYS A 59 -7.78 -5.37 -15.28
N ARG A 60 -7.02 -5.69 -14.24
CA ARG A 60 -7.13 -5.02 -12.94
C ARG A 60 -5.98 -4.05 -12.77
N VAL A 61 -6.19 -2.99 -12.00
CA VAL A 61 -5.13 -2.01 -11.73
C VAL A 61 -4.50 -2.25 -10.35
N VAL A 62 -3.20 -1.91 -10.27
CA VAL A 62 -2.42 -1.89 -9.04
C VAL A 62 -1.93 -0.47 -8.82
N LEU A 63 -2.25 0.13 -7.67
CA LEU A 63 -1.83 1.49 -7.33
C LEU A 63 -0.48 1.47 -6.59
N THR A 64 0.53 2.17 -7.13
CA THR A 64 1.88 2.15 -6.57
C THR A 64 2.22 3.25 -5.57
N PRO A 65 1.61 4.45 -5.58
CA PRO A 65 2.05 5.56 -4.75
C PRO A 65 2.06 5.24 -3.25
N ASP A 66 3.15 5.61 -2.57
CA ASP A 66 3.28 5.48 -1.11
C ASP A 66 2.42 6.47 -0.33
N LEU A 67 2.21 7.66 -0.89
CA LEU A 67 1.42 8.70 -0.22
C LEU A 67 -0.06 8.31 -0.17
N PRO A 68 -0.64 8.16 1.04
CA PRO A 68 -2.03 7.71 1.21
C PRO A 68 -3.05 8.53 0.41
N LYS A 69 -2.97 9.86 0.48
CA LYS A 69 -3.89 10.77 -0.23
C LYS A 69 -3.80 10.69 -1.75
N VAL A 70 -2.62 10.38 -2.29
CA VAL A 70 -2.45 10.19 -3.74
C VAL A 70 -3.13 8.88 -4.14
N ARG A 71 -2.91 7.82 -3.39
CA ARG A 71 -3.52 6.51 -3.62
C ARG A 71 -5.04 6.54 -3.51
N GLU A 72 -5.59 7.30 -2.54
CA GLU A 72 -7.02 7.53 -2.37
C GLU A 72 -7.63 8.21 -3.60
N LYS A 73 -7.03 9.30 -4.09
CA LYS A 73 -7.48 10.00 -5.32
C LYS A 73 -7.44 9.11 -6.56
N LEU A 74 -6.37 8.33 -6.73
CA LEU A 74 -6.27 7.39 -7.85
C LEU A 74 -7.33 6.29 -7.74
N HIS A 75 -7.58 5.76 -6.53
CA HIS A 75 -8.68 4.83 -6.32
C HIS A 75 -10.03 5.42 -6.72
N GLU A 76 -10.34 6.64 -6.32
CA GLU A 76 -11.58 7.32 -6.70
C GLU A 76 -11.70 7.46 -8.22
N LEU A 77 -10.65 7.99 -8.88
CA LEU A 77 -10.62 8.18 -10.33
C LEU A 77 -10.85 6.85 -11.08
N TYR A 78 -10.04 5.85 -10.81
CA TYR A 78 -10.10 4.58 -11.53
C TYR A 78 -11.36 3.76 -11.22
N SER A 79 -11.92 3.91 -10.01
CA SER A 79 -13.22 3.31 -9.66
C SER A 79 -14.37 3.92 -10.43
N GLN A 80 -14.38 5.25 -10.62
CA GLN A 80 -15.42 5.94 -11.39
C GLN A 80 -15.42 5.53 -12.86
N ILE A 81 -14.24 5.26 -13.41
CA ILE A 81 -14.08 4.75 -14.78
C ILE A 81 -14.56 3.29 -14.89
N GLY A 82 -14.49 2.51 -13.82
CA GLY A 82 -14.96 1.11 -13.78
C GLY A 82 -13.86 0.08 -13.59
N PHE A 83 -12.61 0.47 -13.43
CA PHE A 83 -11.51 -0.47 -13.19
C PHE A 83 -11.69 -1.25 -11.88
N GLN A 84 -11.30 -2.51 -11.91
CA GLN A 84 -11.18 -3.35 -10.72
C GLN A 84 -9.74 -3.32 -10.22
N PHE A 85 -9.55 -3.52 -8.91
CA PHE A 85 -8.23 -3.44 -8.28
C PHE A 85 -7.70 -4.82 -7.91
N ALA A 86 -6.40 -5.01 -8.09
CA ALA A 86 -5.71 -6.22 -7.65
C ALA A 86 -5.15 -6.02 -6.24
N THR A 87 -5.30 -7.03 -5.40
CA THR A 87 -4.52 -7.18 -4.16
C THR A 87 -3.27 -7.98 -4.52
N VAL A 88 -2.10 -7.43 -4.21
CA VAL A 88 -0.81 -8.03 -4.56
C VAL A 88 -0.05 -8.33 -3.28
N ILE A 89 0.26 -9.59 -3.05
CA ILE A 89 0.94 -10.07 -1.85
C ILE A 89 2.17 -10.86 -2.27
N SER A 90 3.35 -10.37 -1.88
CA SER A 90 4.61 -11.06 -2.17
C SER A 90 4.57 -12.50 -1.67
N PRO A 91 5.00 -13.48 -2.47
CA PRO A 91 5.17 -14.85 -2.02
C PRO A 91 6.24 -14.99 -0.91
N LYS A 92 7.06 -13.95 -0.72
CA LYS A 92 8.07 -13.85 0.34
C LYS A 92 7.54 -13.19 1.63
N ALA A 93 6.27 -12.75 1.67
CA ALA A 93 5.64 -12.23 2.88
C ALA A 93 5.15 -13.36 3.79
N ILE A 94 5.16 -13.12 5.08
CA ILE A 94 4.68 -14.07 6.11
C ILE A 94 3.33 -13.59 6.61
N ILE A 95 2.27 -14.18 6.08
CA ILE A 95 0.89 -13.78 6.43
C ILE A 95 0.23 -14.88 7.26
N SER A 96 -0.21 -14.55 8.46
CA SER A 96 -0.97 -15.48 9.29
C SER A 96 -2.27 -15.86 8.60
N ARG A 97 -2.65 -17.13 8.66
CA ARG A 97 -3.94 -17.63 8.19
C ARG A 97 -5.15 -16.98 8.88
N ASN A 98 -4.93 -16.38 10.06
CA ASN A 98 -5.95 -15.69 10.84
C ASN A 98 -5.89 -14.16 10.66
N ALA A 99 -5.05 -13.64 9.75
CA ALA A 99 -5.05 -12.24 9.36
C ALA A 99 -6.09 -11.98 8.27
N LYS A 100 -6.63 -10.77 8.25
CA LYS A 100 -7.55 -10.31 7.20
C LYS A 100 -6.87 -9.24 6.37
N ILE A 101 -6.93 -9.37 5.05
CA ILE A 101 -6.31 -8.42 4.11
C ILE A 101 -7.40 -7.85 3.21
N GLY A 102 -7.48 -6.53 3.15
CA GLY A 102 -8.44 -5.80 2.32
C GLY A 102 -8.08 -5.78 0.84
N LYS A 103 -9.02 -5.33 0.01
CA LYS A 103 -8.87 -5.26 -1.45
C LYS A 103 -7.90 -4.13 -1.84
N GLY A 104 -7.26 -4.27 -3.00
CA GLY A 104 -6.34 -3.27 -3.53
C GLY A 104 -5.07 -3.07 -2.69
N THR A 105 -4.88 -3.86 -1.64
CA THR A 105 -3.73 -3.78 -0.74
C THR A 105 -2.50 -4.39 -1.39
N VAL A 106 -1.36 -3.75 -1.20
CA VAL A 106 -0.05 -4.20 -1.67
C VAL A 106 0.83 -4.56 -0.49
N ILE A 107 1.36 -5.77 -0.48
CA ILE A 107 2.26 -6.29 0.55
C ILE A 107 3.57 -6.73 -0.10
N GLN A 108 4.65 -6.02 0.21
CA GLN A 108 5.98 -6.29 -0.33
C GLN A 108 6.68 -7.47 0.37
N ALA A 109 7.88 -7.78 -0.12
CA ALA A 109 8.68 -8.89 0.38
C ALA A 109 9.03 -8.76 1.87
N CYS A 110 9.11 -9.90 2.57
CA CYS A 110 9.51 -10.02 3.96
C CYS A 110 8.65 -9.23 4.96
N VAL A 111 7.46 -8.78 4.54
CA VAL A 111 6.46 -8.24 5.47
C VAL A 111 5.93 -9.38 6.33
N ASN A 112 5.81 -9.13 7.64
CA ASN A 112 5.12 -10.03 8.56
C ASN A 112 3.76 -9.44 8.96
N VAL A 113 2.69 -10.24 8.84
CA VAL A 113 1.37 -9.91 9.37
C VAL A 113 0.92 -11.04 10.29
N SER A 114 0.95 -10.79 11.58
CA SER A 114 0.66 -11.78 12.62
C SER A 114 -0.83 -12.06 12.81
N ALA A 115 -1.14 -13.04 13.63
CA ALA A 115 -2.50 -13.51 13.87
C ALA A 115 -3.41 -12.43 14.48
N GLY A 116 -4.69 -12.47 14.10
CA GLY A 116 -5.70 -11.54 14.59
C GLY A 116 -5.66 -10.16 13.93
N SER A 117 -4.60 -9.84 13.18
CA SER A 117 -4.46 -8.52 12.54
C SER A 117 -5.44 -8.34 11.39
N THR A 118 -5.91 -7.10 11.25
CA THR A 118 -6.80 -6.68 10.15
C THR A 118 -6.16 -5.54 9.38
N ILE A 119 -5.89 -5.77 8.11
CA ILE A 119 -5.36 -4.79 7.16
C ILE A 119 -6.52 -4.33 6.28
N GLY A 120 -6.75 -3.03 6.24
CA GLY A 120 -7.82 -2.42 5.46
C GLY A 120 -7.60 -2.48 3.95
N ASP A 121 -8.47 -1.78 3.23
CA ASP A 121 -8.42 -1.67 1.78
C ASP A 121 -7.34 -0.67 1.34
N PHE A 122 -6.70 -0.93 0.20
CA PHE A 122 -5.70 -0.05 -0.40
C PHE A 122 -4.54 0.33 0.53
N VAL A 123 -4.22 -0.52 1.48
CA VAL A 123 -3.06 -0.37 2.36
C VAL A 123 -1.78 -0.73 1.60
N LYS A 124 -0.68 -0.06 1.91
CA LYS A 124 0.64 -0.42 1.42
C LYS A 124 1.54 -0.82 2.59
N LEU A 125 1.95 -2.08 2.62
CA LEU A 125 2.94 -2.60 3.56
C LEU A 125 4.24 -2.78 2.79
N ASN A 126 5.21 -1.91 3.09
CA ASN A 126 6.49 -1.92 2.41
C ASN A 126 7.45 -2.94 3.05
N THR A 127 8.51 -3.25 2.32
CA THR A 127 9.48 -4.31 2.63
C THR A 127 9.90 -4.33 4.11
N TYR A 128 9.85 -5.53 4.71
CA TYR A 128 10.18 -5.76 6.12
C TYR A 128 9.28 -5.05 7.15
N ALA A 129 8.15 -4.45 6.78
CA ALA A 129 7.19 -3.95 7.75
C ALA A 129 6.69 -5.11 8.64
N ASN A 130 6.58 -4.86 9.94
CA ASN A 130 6.24 -5.89 10.92
C ASN A 130 4.96 -5.51 11.67
N ILE A 131 3.88 -6.19 11.35
CA ILE A 131 2.55 -6.01 11.94
C ILE A 131 2.34 -7.17 12.93
N MET A 132 2.37 -6.85 14.22
CA MET A 132 2.22 -7.86 15.25
C MET A 132 0.75 -8.26 15.44
N HIS A 133 0.50 -9.12 16.43
CA HIS A 133 -0.82 -9.70 16.65
C HIS A 133 -1.88 -8.66 17.04
N ASP A 134 -3.10 -8.88 16.58
CA ASP A 134 -4.30 -8.09 16.89
C ASP A 134 -4.21 -6.60 16.49
N ASP A 135 -3.32 -6.27 15.56
CA ASP A 135 -3.20 -4.91 15.01
C ASP A 135 -4.32 -4.62 14.01
N VAL A 136 -4.73 -3.36 13.96
CA VAL A 136 -5.68 -2.86 12.97
C VAL A 136 -5.03 -1.74 12.18
N VAL A 137 -4.93 -1.92 10.86
CA VAL A 137 -4.42 -0.91 9.93
C VAL A 137 -5.56 -0.44 9.05
N GLY A 138 -5.92 0.85 9.17
CA GLY A 138 -7.03 1.46 8.44
C GLY A 138 -6.76 1.61 6.94
N ASN A 139 -7.83 1.84 6.18
CA ASN A 139 -7.76 1.97 4.73
C ASN A 139 -6.74 3.03 4.30
N TYR A 140 -6.13 2.83 3.15
CA TYR A 140 -5.12 3.70 2.54
C TYR A 140 -3.88 3.97 3.40
N ALA A 141 -3.73 3.38 4.58
CA ALA A 141 -2.53 3.59 5.37
C ALA A 141 -1.28 3.05 4.64
N THR A 142 -0.14 3.65 4.94
CA THR A 142 1.17 3.17 4.49
C THR A 142 2.02 2.84 5.70
N ILE A 143 2.54 1.63 5.73
CA ILE A 143 3.55 1.19 6.69
C ILE A 143 4.87 1.07 5.93
N ALA A 144 5.76 2.02 6.17
CA ALA A 144 7.03 2.16 5.46
C ALA A 144 8.04 1.05 5.83
N PRO A 145 9.14 0.91 5.08
CA PRO A 145 10.09 -0.17 5.30
C PRO A 145 10.60 -0.28 6.74
N ASN A 146 10.67 -1.50 7.26
CA ASN A 146 11.13 -1.83 8.62
C ASN A 146 10.33 -1.17 9.76
N ALA A 147 9.19 -0.57 9.51
CA ALA A 147 8.36 -0.05 10.60
C ALA A 147 7.73 -1.21 11.39
N VAL A 148 7.65 -1.08 12.71
CA VAL A 148 7.16 -2.12 13.62
C VAL A 148 5.94 -1.60 14.40
N LEU A 149 4.83 -2.30 14.27
CA LEU A 149 3.65 -2.14 15.12
C LEU A 149 3.63 -3.28 16.13
N LEU A 150 3.73 -2.93 17.42
CA LEU A 150 3.72 -3.92 18.50
C LEU A 150 2.29 -4.13 18.99
N GLY A 151 1.83 -5.36 19.02
CA GLY A 151 0.49 -5.84 19.31
C GLY A 151 -0.59 -4.88 19.82
N TYR A 152 -1.82 -5.04 19.33
CA TYR A 152 -2.99 -4.20 19.64
C TYR A 152 -2.84 -2.73 19.22
N VAL A 153 -1.97 -2.43 18.27
CA VAL A 153 -1.86 -1.09 17.69
C VAL A 153 -3.01 -0.84 16.72
N HIS A 154 -3.54 0.37 16.76
CA HIS A 154 -4.57 0.82 15.85
C HIS A 154 -4.07 1.98 15.00
N VAL A 155 -3.83 1.76 13.73
CA VAL A 155 -3.45 2.80 12.76
C VAL A 155 -4.69 3.27 12.02
N GLY A 156 -5.01 4.56 12.16
CA GLY A 156 -6.16 5.16 11.51
C GLY A 156 -5.98 5.28 9.98
N GLU A 157 -7.09 5.46 9.30
CA GLU A 157 -7.16 5.58 7.85
C GLU A 157 -6.25 6.70 7.31
N SER A 158 -5.67 6.49 6.13
CA SER A 158 -4.79 7.43 5.42
C SER A 158 -3.60 7.93 6.25
N SER A 159 -3.16 7.16 7.25
CA SER A 159 -1.96 7.46 8.04
C SER A 159 -0.69 6.94 7.37
N TYR A 160 0.44 7.58 7.66
CA TYR A 160 1.75 7.17 7.17
C TYR A 160 2.67 6.86 8.36
N ILE A 161 3.13 5.62 8.45
CA ILE A 161 4.06 5.16 9.49
C ILE A 161 5.44 5.06 8.86
N GLY A 162 6.33 5.98 9.24
CA GLY A 162 7.64 6.17 8.61
C GLY A 162 8.61 5.00 8.82
N ALA A 163 9.59 4.89 7.93
CA ALA A 163 10.56 3.80 7.93
C ALA A 163 11.31 3.69 9.27
N ASN A 164 11.59 2.47 9.71
CA ASN A 164 12.29 2.17 10.97
C ASN A 164 11.62 2.74 12.23
N SER A 165 10.36 3.16 12.15
CA SER A 165 9.65 3.61 13.35
C SER A 165 9.10 2.42 14.15
N THR A 166 8.89 2.63 15.46
CA THR A 166 8.30 1.64 16.35
C THR A 166 7.11 2.25 17.06
N VAL A 167 5.96 1.59 16.98
CA VAL A 167 4.75 1.96 17.73
C VAL A 167 4.56 0.96 18.85
N LEU A 168 4.57 1.42 20.11
CA LEU A 168 4.43 0.57 21.28
C LEU A 168 3.03 -0.07 21.36
N PRO A 169 2.86 -1.16 22.14
CA PRO A 169 1.59 -1.88 22.24
C PRO A 169 0.43 -0.99 22.68
N HIS A 170 -0.79 -1.30 22.22
CA HIS A 170 -2.04 -0.64 22.59
C HIS A 170 -2.16 0.84 22.17
N ILE A 171 -1.23 1.36 21.37
CA ILE A 171 -1.24 2.74 20.89
C ILE A 171 -2.24 2.92 19.75
N LYS A 172 -2.93 4.07 19.73
CA LYS A 172 -3.80 4.50 18.65
C LYS A 172 -3.17 5.65 17.89
N ILE A 173 -2.99 5.45 16.58
CA ILE A 173 -2.57 6.50 15.64
C ILE A 173 -3.83 7.05 14.97
N GLY A 174 -4.12 8.33 15.14
CA GLY A 174 -5.27 8.98 14.52
C GLY A 174 -5.13 9.08 13.00
N GLY A 175 -6.24 8.98 12.28
CA GLY A 175 -6.26 9.00 10.81
C GLY A 175 -5.64 10.27 10.22
N GLY A 176 -5.03 10.15 9.04
CA GLY A 176 -4.34 11.24 8.35
C GLY A 176 -3.04 11.70 9.01
N SER A 177 -2.56 11.00 10.04
CA SER A 177 -1.35 11.38 10.77
C SER A 177 -0.10 10.75 10.16
N THR A 178 1.03 11.39 10.39
CA THR A 178 2.34 10.90 9.96
C THR A 178 3.23 10.65 11.16
N VAL A 179 3.77 9.44 11.26
CA VAL A 179 4.87 9.10 12.16
C VAL A 179 6.17 9.23 11.36
N GLY A 180 7.09 10.07 11.82
CA GLY A 180 8.38 10.28 11.16
C GLY A 180 9.26 9.03 11.20
N ALA A 181 10.16 8.91 10.23
CA ALA A 181 11.12 7.80 10.19
C ALA A 181 11.96 7.73 11.46
N GLY A 182 12.23 6.53 11.96
CA GLY A 182 13.00 6.27 13.18
C GLY A 182 12.33 6.71 14.48
N ALA A 183 11.07 7.14 14.45
CA ALA A 183 10.37 7.58 15.65
C ALA A 183 9.95 6.40 16.53
N VAL A 184 9.90 6.62 17.85
CA VAL A 184 9.32 5.67 18.82
C VAL A 184 8.06 6.29 19.42
N VAL A 185 6.91 5.77 19.01
CA VAL A 185 5.61 6.26 19.48
C VAL A 185 5.24 5.56 20.78
N THR A 186 5.16 6.33 21.86
CA THR A 186 4.92 5.85 23.23
C THR A 186 3.56 6.25 23.79
N LYS A 187 2.78 7.04 23.08
CA LYS A 187 1.45 7.54 23.44
C LYS A 187 0.58 7.66 22.20
N ASP A 188 -0.74 7.69 22.40
CA ASP A 188 -1.71 7.92 21.35
C ASP A 188 -1.41 9.21 20.57
N VAL A 189 -1.59 9.13 19.25
CA VAL A 189 -1.38 10.23 18.30
C VAL A 189 -2.73 10.73 17.84
N LYS A 190 -2.95 12.05 17.89
CA LYS A 190 -4.19 12.68 17.40
C LYS A 190 -4.29 12.57 15.87
N LYS A 191 -5.49 12.83 15.32
CA LYS A 191 -5.71 12.87 13.87
C LYS A 191 -4.99 14.06 13.22
N ASN A 192 -4.54 13.88 11.98
CA ASN A 192 -3.98 14.93 11.12
C ASN A 192 -2.77 15.66 11.72
N VAL A 193 -1.93 14.97 12.46
CA VAL A 193 -0.68 15.53 13.02
C VAL A 193 0.55 14.76 12.54
N ILE A 194 1.69 15.42 12.63
CA ILE A 194 2.99 14.81 12.38
C ILE A 194 3.71 14.68 13.71
N VAL A 195 4.15 13.47 14.06
CA VAL A 195 4.97 13.20 15.24
C VAL A 195 6.29 12.57 14.82
N LYS A 196 7.39 12.92 15.51
CA LYS A 196 8.74 12.43 15.20
C LYS A 196 9.63 12.36 16.43
N GLY A 197 10.72 11.62 16.35
CA GLY A 197 11.75 11.51 17.38
C GLY A 197 11.52 10.39 18.39
N VAL A 198 12.36 10.34 19.42
CA VAL A 198 12.39 9.33 20.48
C VAL A 198 12.39 10.03 21.84
N PRO A 199 11.28 10.04 22.59
CA PRO A 199 9.95 9.60 22.17
C PRO A 199 9.32 10.54 21.14
N ALA A 200 8.41 10.02 20.31
CA ALA A 200 7.72 10.79 19.28
C ALA A 200 6.82 11.88 19.90
N ARG A 201 6.91 13.09 19.35
CA ARG A 201 6.13 14.25 19.76
C ARG A 201 5.72 15.08 18.55
#